data_0a780e772f7e1670a5dce720bf603de7
#
_entry.id   0a780e772f7e1670a5dce720bf603de7
#
_cell.length_a   1.000
_cell.length_b   1.000
_cell.length_c   1.000
_cell.angle_alpha   90.00
_cell.angle_beta   90.00
_cell.angle_gamma   90.00
#
_symmetry.space_group_name_H-M   'P 1'
#
loop_
_entity.id
_entity.type
_entity.pdbx_description
1 polymer ?
#
loop_
_entity_poly.entity_id
_entity_poly.type
_entity_poly.pdbx_seq_one_letter_code
_entity_poly.pdbx_strand_id
1 'polypeptide(L)'
;MNYLVAGLVGIVGGITSGLFGVGGGVVMVPAMLLLLGTQVTDIKSAIGTSLAVIVPTALVGSWKHHTQGNVLWPVVATLVPTALAGGYLGAWLTTKIHADDLKRMFGGFLVMVGCKLLFFK
;
A
#
# COMPACT_ATOMS: atom_id res chain seq x y z
N MET A 1 17.64 13.16 6.76
CA MET A 1 16.55 12.71 5.86
C MET A 1 16.20 13.81 4.87
N ASN A 2 15.99 13.45 3.64
CA ASN A 2 15.57 14.43 2.63
C ASN A 2 14.04 14.56 2.65
N TYR A 3 13.55 15.56 3.34
CA TYR A 3 12.11 15.78 3.48
C TYR A 3 11.42 16.13 2.17
N LEU A 4 12.17 16.74 1.23
CA LEU A 4 11.64 17.05 -0.09
C LEU A 4 11.32 15.75 -0.85
N VAL A 5 12.25 14.80 -0.84
CA VAL A 5 12.06 13.50 -1.50
C VAL A 5 10.90 12.74 -0.84
N ALA A 6 10.86 12.73 0.49
CA ALA A 6 9.76 12.08 1.22
C ALA A 6 8.40 12.69 0.85
N GLY A 7 8.34 14.02 0.75
CA GLY A 7 7.13 14.71 0.33
C GLY A 7 6.68 14.34 -1.07
N LEU A 8 7.63 14.26 -2.01
CA LEU A 8 7.33 13.85 -3.39
C LEU A 8 6.82 12.41 -3.45
N VAL A 9 7.44 11.50 -2.70
CA VAL A 9 6.97 10.11 -2.59
C VAL A 9 5.53 10.07 -2.06
N GLY A 10 5.25 10.89 -1.05
CA GLY A 10 3.90 10.98 -0.48
C GLY A 10 2.88 11.46 -1.48
N ILE A 11 3.21 12.50 -2.27
CA ILE A 11 2.30 13.04 -3.28
C ILE A 11 1.99 12.00 -4.34
N VAL A 12 3.03 11.38 -4.90
CA VAL A 12 2.86 10.35 -5.94
C VAL A 12 2.09 9.15 -5.39
N GLY A 13 2.45 8.70 -4.19
CA GLY A 13 1.75 7.58 -3.53
C GLY A 13 0.30 7.92 -3.23
N GLY A 14 0.02 9.14 -2.80
CA GLY A 14 -1.34 9.60 -2.52
C GLY A 14 -2.20 9.65 -3.77
N ILE A 15 -1.65 10.20 -4.86
CA ILE A 15 -2.35 10.24 -6.15
C ILE A 15 -2.66 8.83 -6.64
N THR A 16 -1.69 7.93 -6.56
CA THR A 16 -1.85 6.54 -6.97
C THR A 16 -2.91 5.84 -6.11
N SER A 17 -2.89 6.12 -4.81
CA SER A 17 -3.87 5.57 -3.88
C SER A 17 -5.29 6.00 -4.25
N GLY A 18 -5.48 7.29 -4.53
CA GLY A 18 -6.78 7.83 -4.89
C GLY A 18 -7.28 7.32 -6.22
N LEU A 19 -6.37 7.16 -7.20
CA LEU A 19 -6.75 6.69 -8.53
C LEU A 19 -7.10 5.21 -8.58
N PHE A 20 -6.30 4.38 -7.92
CA PHE A 20 -6.38 2.93 -8.09
C PHE A 20 -6.91 2.21 -6.86
N GLY A 21 -7.03 2.90 -5.73
CA GLY A 21 -7.53 2.28 -4.51
C GLY A 21 -6.59 1.26 -3.89
N VAL A 22 -5.32 1.27 -4.26
CA VAL A 22 -4.34 0.29 -3.76
C VAL A 22 -3.65 0.75 -2.47
N GLY A 23 -4.05 1.89 -1.93
CA GLY A 23 -3.52 2.42 -0.68
C GLY A 23 -2.16 3.09 -0.79
N GLY A 24 -1.59 3.18 -2.00
CA GLY A 24 -0.31 3.83 -2.23
C GLY A 24 0.91 2.98 -1.87
N GLY A 25 0.72 1.86 -1.17
CA GLY A 25 1.84 0.99 -0.78
C GLY A 25 2.60 0.41 -1.95
N VAL A 26 1.90 0.19 -3.06
CA VAL A 26 2.50 -0.32 -4.30
C VAL A 26 3.58 0.62 -4.82
N VAL A 27 3.40 1.92 -4.65
CA VAL A 27 4.37 2.93 -5.08
C VAL A 27 5.29 3.32 -3.94
N MET A 28 4.75 3.51 -2.74
CA MET A 28 5.51 4.01 -1.60
C MET A 28 6.60 3.06 -1.14
N VAL A 29 6.33 1.74 -1.12
CA VAL A 29 7.31 0.77 -0.63
C VAL A 29 8.55 0.75 -1.52
N PRO A 30 8.44 0.54 -2.85
CA PRO A 30 9.62 0.60 -3.70
C PRO A 30 10.30 1.97 -3.70
N ALA A 31 9.51 3.06 -3.68
CA ALA A 31 10.06 4.40 -3.71
C ALA A 31 10.86 4.70 -2.44
N MET A 32 10.36 4.28 -1.27
CA MET A 32 11.10 4.47 -0.03
C MET A 32 12.41 3.69 -0.01
N LEU A 33 12.40 2.47 -0.52
CA LEU A 33 13.62 1.66 -0.57
C LEU A 33 14.66 2.24 -1.50
N LEU A 34 14.23 2.82 -2.63
CA LEU A 34 15.15 3.38 -3.62
C LEU A 34 15.61 4.80 -3.27
N LEU A 35 14.71 5.64 -2.78
CA LEU A 35 14.97 7.07 -2.61
C LEU A 35 15.30 7.46 -1.17
N LEU A 36 14.80 6.71 -0.19
CA LEU A 36 15.05 6.95 1.22
C LEU A 36 15.82 5.80 1.86
N GLY A 37 16.71 5.16 1.09
CA GLY A 37 17.44 3.98 1.52
C GLY A 37 18.35 4.20 2.73
N THR A 38 18.70 5.45 3.06
CA THR A 38 19.47 5.76 4.27
C THR A 38 18.61 5.75 5.53
N GLN A 39 17.31 5.99 5.39
CA GLN A 39 16.35 6.02 6.49
C GLN A 39 15.53 4.74 6.54
N VAL A 40 15.13 4.25 5.37
CA VAL A 40 14.32 3.04 5.21
C VAL A 40 15.20 1.97 4.60
N THR A 41 15.83 1.17 5.45
CA THR A 41 16.83 0.18 5.04
C THR A 41 16.25 -1.20 4.80
N ASP A 42 15.02 -1.44 5.27
CA ASP A 42 14.39 -2.75 5.29
C ASP A 42 12.99 -2.67 4.70
N ILE A 43 12.62 -3.69 3.92
CA ILE A 43 11.27 -3.74 3.34
C ILE A 43 10.18 -3.79 4.44
N LYS A 44 10.46 -4.40 5.58
CA LYS A 44 9.49 -4.44 6.68
C LYS A 44 9.20 -3.04 7.22
N SER A 45 10.24 -2.20 7.35
CA SER A 45 10.09 -0.81 7.75
C SER A 45 9.30 -0.01 6.70
N ALA A 46 9.57 -0.26 5.43
CA ALA A 46 8.85 0.39 4.34
C ALA A 46 7.37 0.01 4.35
N ILE A 47 7.05 -1.27 4.56
CA ILE A 47 5.68 -1.74 4.63
C ILE A 47 4.95 -1.11 5.82
N GLY A 48 5.55 -1.16 7.01
CA GLY A 48 4.95 -0.59 8.20
C GLY A 48 4.72 0.91 8.08
N THR A 49 5.69 1.62 7.54
CA THR A 49 5.59 3.07 7.33
C THR A 49 4.49 3.40 6.32
N SER A 50 4.41 2.64 5.22
CA SER A 50 3.38 2.87 4.22
C SER A 50 1.98 2.59 4.79
N LEU A 51 1.82 1.57 5.63
CA LEU A 51 0.54 1.29 6.27
C LEU A 51 0.09 2.45 7.16
N ALA A 52 1.04 3.06 7.89
CA ALA A 52 0.73 4.22 8.73
C ALA A 52 0.28 5.41 7.89
N VAL A 53 0.91 5.63 6.74
CA VAL A 53 0.54 6.71 5.81
C VAL A 53 -0.80 6.42 5.14
N ILE A 54 -1.09 5.17 4.85
CA ILE A 54 -2.32 4.76 4.18
C ILE A 54 -3.57 5.12 5.01
N VAL A 55 -3.49 5.04 6.34
CA VAL A 55 -4.66 5.29 7.20
C VAL A 55 -5.29 6.67 6.90
N PRO A 56 -4.56 7.81 7.06
CA PRO A 56 -5.16 9.10 6.72
C PRO A 56 -5.42 9.28 5.24
N THR A 57 -4.55 8.74 4.38
CA THR A 57 -4.72 8.83 2.93
C THR A 57 -6.01 8.13 2.48
N ALA A 58 -6.26 6.95 3.02
CA ALA A 58 -7.46 6.18 2.71
C ALA A 58 -8.73 6.89 3.17
N LEU A 59 -8.69 7.55 4.33
CA LEU A 59 -9.83 8.31 4.81
C LEU A 59 -10.20 9.43 3.84
N VAL A 60 -9.21 10.19 3.36
CA VAL A 60 -9.43 11.27 2.40
C VAL A 60 -9.92 10.73 1.07
N GLY A 61 -9.26 9.68 0.56
CA GLY A 61 -9.61 9.08 -0.72
C GLY A 61 -11.01 8.47 -0.71
N SER A 62 -11.35 7.75 0.34
CA SER A 62 -12.69 7.12 0.45
C SER A 62 -13.78 8.17 0.58
N TRP A 63 -13.51 9.28 1.28
CA TRP A 63 -14.45 10.38 1.36
C TRP A 63 -14.75 10.94 -0.03
N LYS A 64 -13.72 11.17 -0.83
CA LYS A 64 -13.89 11.71 -2.19
C LYS A 64 -14.67 10.73 -3.07
N HIS A 65 -14.34 9.45 -3.02
CA HIS A 65 -15.05 8.44 -3.78
C HIS A 65 -16.50 8.28 -3.30
N HIS A 66 -16.73 8.46 -2.00
CA HIS A 66 -18.09 8.46 -1.45
C HIS A 66 -18.93 9.60 -2.04
N THR A 67 -18.36 10.80 -2.14
CA THR A 67 -19.09 11.94 -2.75
C THR A 67 -19.39 11.72 -4.22
N GLN A 68 -18.62 10.87 -4.90
CA GLN A 68 -18.83 10.50 -6.29
C GLN A 68 -19.79 9.32 -6.46
N GLY A 69 -20.25 8.72 -5.36
CA GLY A 69 -21.13 7.57 -5.41
C GLY A 69 -20.43 6.25 -5.74
N ASN A 70 -19.12 6.18 -5.57
CA ASN A 70 -18.33 5.01 -5.95
C ASN A 70 -18.13 4.00 -4.81
N VAL A 71 -18.67 4.26 -3.62
CA VAL A 71 -18.47 3.38 -2.45
C VAL A 71 -19.71 2.52 -2.25
N LEU A 72 -19.52 1.21 -2.25
CA LEU A 72 -20.59 0.23 -2.02
C LEU A 72 -20.57 -0.18 -0.55
N TRP A 73 -21.33 0.53 0.27
CA TRP A 73 -21.32 0.36 1.73
C TRP A 73 -21.67 -1.04 2.20
N PRO A 74 -22.63 -1.77 1.60
CA PRO A 74 -22.87 -3.16 2.01
C PRO A 74 -21.65 -4.06 1.81
N VAL A 75 -20.90 -3.85 0.75
CA VAL A 75 -19.66 -4.59 0.48
C VAL A 75 -18.59 -4.20 1.50
N VAL A 76 -18.48 -2.91 1.83
CA VAL A 76 -17.56 -2.42 2.85
C VAL A 76 -17.82 -3.09 4.19
N ALA A 77 -19.11 -3.17 4.60
CA ALA A 77 -19.48 -3.78 5.86
C ALA A 77 -19.08 -5.26 5.95
N THR A 78 -19.07 -5.96 4.81
CA THR A 78 -18.64 -7.36 4.75
C THR A 78 -17.11 -7.48 4.73
N LEU A 79 -16.45 -6.61 3.97
CA LEU A 79 -15.01 -6.70 3.79
C LEU A 79 -14.21 -6.22 5.00
N VAL A 80 -14.68 -5.21 5.73
CA VAL A 80 -13.91 -4.61 6.83
C VAL A 80 -13.54 -5.62 7.90
N PRO A 81 -14.49 -6.40 8.48
CA PRO A 81 -14.12 -7.36 9.53
C PRO A 81 -13.12 -8.41 9.05
N THR A 82 -13.34 -8.95 7.84
CA THR A 82 -12.44 -9.96 7.28
C THR A 82 -11.09 -9.38 6.92
N ALA A 83 -11.07 -8.14 6.40
CA ALA A 83 -9.83 -7.45 6.06
C ALA A 83 -9.02 -7.10 7.30
N LEU A 84 -9.68 -6.71 8.40
CA LEU A 84 -8.99 -6.45 9.67
C LEU A 84 -8.30 -7.71 10.19
N ALA A 85 -9.01 -8.83 10.16
CA ALA A 85 -8.44 -10.11 10.58
C ALA A 85 -7.27 -10.51 9.68
N GLY A 86 -7.47 -10.40 8.36
CA GLY A 86 -6.42 -10.72 7.39
C GLY A 86 -5.22 -9.80 7.49
N GLY A 87 -5.46 -8.51 7.73
CA GLY A 87 -4.39 -7.52 7.88
C GLY A 87 -3.52 -7.79 9.11
N TYR A 88 -4.16 -8.13 10.23
CA TYR A 88 -3.43 -8.49 11.44
C TYR A 88 -2.60 -9.75 11.22
N LEU A 89 -3.20 -10.77 10.62
CA LEU A 89 -2.51 -12.03 10.33
C LEU A 89 -1.34 -11.79 9.38
N GLY A 90 -1.56 -11.00 8.32
CA GLY A 90 -0.51 -10.65 7.37
C GLY A 90 0.66 -9.92 8.01
N ALA A 91 0.35 -8.93 8.86
CA ALA A 91 1.38 -8.20 9.60
C ALA A 91 2.16 -9.11 10.55
N TRP A 92 1.45 -10.03 11.21
CA TRP A 92 2.11 -11.01 12.07
C TRP A 92 3.03 -11.93 11.27
N LEU A 93 2.59 -12.36 10.08
CA LEU A 93 3.41 -13.22 9.22
C LEU A 93 4.71 -12.55 8.78
N THR A 94 4.76 -11.23 8.70
CA THR A 94 6.01 -10.55 8.33
C THR A 94 7.10 -10.77 9.38
N THR A 95 6.73 -11.08 10.63
CA THR A 95 7.72 -11.40 11.67
C THR A 95 8.36 -12.76 11.46
N LYS A 96 7.73 -13.63 10.68
CA LYS A 96 8.18 -14.99 10.41
C LYS A 96 8.90 -15.13 9.07
N ILE A 97 8.74 -14.15 8.19
CA ILE A 97 9.32 -14.19 6.84
C ILE A 97 10.60 -13.36 6.83
N HIS A 98 11.63 -13.90 6.19
CA HIS A 98 12.90 -13.18 6.02
C HIS A 98 12.69 -11.97 5.10
N ALA A 99 13.38 -10.86 5.36
CA ALA A 99 13.20 -9.61 4.61
C ALA A 99 13.42 -9.79 3.10
N ASP A 100 14.44 -10.56 2.72
CA ASP A 100 14.74 -10.79 1.31
C ASP A 100 13.63 -11.58 0.61
N ASP A 101 13.09 -12.58 1.29
CA ASP A 101 11.98 -13.37 0.75
C ASP A 101 10.72 -12.53 0.64
N LEU A 102 10.45 -11.69 1.62
CA LEU A 102 9.31 -10.79 1.61
C LEU A 102 9.39 -9.80 0.45
N LYS A 103 10.58 -9.26 0.18
CA LYS A 103 10.80 -8.36 -0.94
C LYS A 103 10.51 -9.05 -2.28
N ARG A 104 10.95 -10.30 -2.43
CA ARG A 104 10.70 -11.10 -3.64
C ARG A 104 9.22 -11.42 -3.81
N MET A 105 8.56 -11.78 -2.70
CA MET A 105 7.12 -12.05 -2.72
C MET A 105 6.34 -10.80 -3.12
N PHE A 106 6.71 -9.64 -2.62
CA PHE A 106 6.08 -8.37 -2.96
C PHE A 106 6.25 -8.07 -4.46
N GLY A 107 7.47 -8.19 -4.97
CA GLY A 107 7.74 -7.97 -6.39
C GLY A 107 6.98 -8.94 -7.30
N GLY A 108 6.97 -10.22 -6.93
CA GLY A 108 6.22 -11.24 -7.67
C GLY A 108 4.72 -10.97 -7.68
N PHE A 109 4.18 -10.55 -6.54
CA PHE A 109 2.77 -10.17 -6.42
C PHE A 109 2.44 -8.99 -7.36
N LEU A 110 3.28 -7.97 -7.39
CA LEU A 110 3.07 -6.81 -8.25
C LEU A 110 3.09 -7.20 -9.73
N VAL A 111 4.04 -8.05 -10.13
CA VAL A 111 4.13 -8.52 -11.52
C VAL A 111 2.88 -9.32 -11.90
N MET A 112 2.45 -10.22 -11.03
CA MET A 112 1.29 -11.07 -11.29
C MET A 112 0.02 -10.24 -11.44
N VAL A 113 -0.23 -9.31 -10.53
CA VAL A 113 -1.41 -8.44 -10.59
C VAL A 113 -1.34 -7.52 -11.80
N GLY A 114 -0.17 -6.94 -12.07
CA GLY A 114 0.01 -6.06 -13.21
C GLY A 114 -0.23 -6.76 -14.54
N CYS A 115 0.31 -7.97 -14.69
CA CYS A 115 0.10 -8.77 -15.90
C CYS A 115 -1.38 -9.10 -16.09
N LYS A 116 -2.05 -9.50 -15.01
CA LYS A 116 -3.48 -9.84 -15.10
C LYS A 116 -4.31 -8.63 -15.56
N LEU A 117 -4.06 -7.46 -15.00
CA LEU A 117 -4.82 -6.27 -15.35
C LEU A 117 -4.52 -5.76 -16.76
N LEU A 118 -3.30 -5.97 -17.26
CA LEU A 118 -2.92 -5.52 -18.59
C LEU A 118 -3.41 -6.45 -19.69
N PHE A 119 -3.34 -7.76 -19.49
CA PHE A 119 -3.57 -8.75 -20.54
C PHE A 119 -4.88 -9.51 -20.40
N PHE A 120 -5.44 -9.56 -19.20
CA PHE A 120 -6.69 -10.27 -18.91
C PHE A 120 -7.70 -9.30 -18.33
N LYS A 121 -8.93 -9.35 -18.79
CA LYS A 121 -10.00 -8.51 -18.25
C LYS A 121 -10.79 -9.20 -17.18
#